data_b20365523d330fca889fee167b3df3be
#
_entry.id   b20365523d330fca889fee167b3df3be
#
_cell.length_a   1.000
_cell.length_b   1.000
_cell.length_c   1.000
_cell.angle_alpha   90.00
_cell.angle_beta   90.00
_cell.angle_gamma   90.00
#
_symmetry.space_group_name_H-M   'P 1'
#
loop_
_entity.id
_entity.type
_entity.pdbx_description
1 polymer ?
#
loop_
_entity_poly.entity_id
_entity_poly.type
_entity_poly.pdbx_seq_one_letter_code
_entity_poly.pdbx_strand_id
1 'polypeptide(L)'
;MAKHTLILTLIFTFICSIILPISQQELVTESSIHDLLKSKGLPVGLFPKEVESFTLYDTGLLEVFLRGPCLTKFDTMAFYESTIRANLTYGSLTGVEGLSQEELFLWLPVKDIIVDDPKSGLILFDIGLAHKQLSLSLFEDPPDCKSEGGSVGFSRVL
;
A
#
# COMPACT_ATOMS: atom_id res chain seq x y z
N MET A 1 29.66 19.38 -57.87
CA MET A 1 29.55 18.17 -57.00
C MET A 1 29.61 18.46 -55.50
N ALA A 2 30.47 19.37 -55.01
CA ALA A 2 30.62 19.64 -53.59
C ALA A 2 29.33 20.22 -52.89
N LYS A 3 28.52 21.04 -53.56
CA LYS A 3 27.32 21.65 -53.01
C LYS A 3 26.18 20.63 -52.72
N HIS A 4 26.06 19.61 -53.56
CA HIS A 4 25.02 18.56 -53.35
C HIS A 4 25.36 17.64 -52.19
N THR A 5 26.63 17.36 -51.96
CA THR A 5 27.09 16.54 -50.87
C THR A 5 26.89 17.23 -49.51
N LEU A 6 27.12 18.55 -49.46
CA LEU A 6 26.91 19.37 -48.28
C LEU A 6 25.44 19.46 -47.87
N ILE A 7 24.54 19.59 -48.84
CA ILE A 7 23.10 19.64 -48.59
C ILE A 7 22.58 18.30 -48.11
N LEU A 8 23.02 17.18 -48.70
CA LEU A 8 22.63 15.84 -48.24
C LEU A 8 23.10 15.57 -46.80
N THR A 9 24.30 15.98 -46.41
CA THR A 9 24.80 15.79 -45.05
C THR A 9 24.03 16.63 -44.04
N LEU A 10 23.66 17.85 -44.38
CA LEU A 10 22.84 18.72 -43.52
C LEU A 10 21.42 18.20 -43.35
N ILE A 11 20.82 17.64 -44.39
CA ILE A 11 19.47 17.00 -44.32
C ILE A 11 19.53 15.75 -43.47
N PHE A 12 20.58 14.92 -43.61
CA PHE A 12 20.75 13.70 -42.83
C PHE A 12 20.95 14.00 -41.33
N THR A 13 21.74 15.02 -40.98
CA THR A 13 21.90 15.44 -39.57
C THR A 13 20.64 16.04 -39.00
N PHE A 14 19.85 16.78 -39.82
CA PHE A 14 18.57 17.35 -39.36
C PHE A 14 17.51 16.27 -39.14
N ILE A 15 17.43 15.27 -40.01
CA ILE A 15 16.53 14.12 -39.86
C ILE A 15 16.91 13.27 -38.64
N CYS A 16 18.21 13.07 -38.37
CA CYS A 16 18.69 12.35 -37.20
C CYS A 16 18.35 13.06 -35.88
N SER A 17 18.25 14.39 -35.88
CA SER A 17 17.85 15.18 -34.71
C SER A 17 16.36 15.18 -34.42
N ILE A 18 15.52 14.76 -35.38
CA ILE A 18 14.06 14.68 -35.22
C ILE A 18 13.61 13.28 -34.74
N ILE A 19 14.48 12.27 -34.83
CA ILE A 19 14.17 10.89 -34.42
C ILE A 19 14.60 10.61 -32.97
N LEU A 20 14.43 11.56 -32.06
CA LEU A 20 14.50 11.32 -30.61
C LEU A 20 13.69 12.40 -29.89
N PRO A 21 12.96 12.01 -28.86
CA PRO A 21 13.02 10.76 -28.11
C PRO A 21 11.76 9.91 -28.30
N ILE A 22 11.92 8.66 -28.66
CA ILE A 22 10.98 7.66 -28.21
C ILE A 22 11.15 7.70 -26.68
N SER A 23 10.29 8.46 -26.02
CA SER A 23 10.04 8.31 -24.61
C SER A 23 9.88 6.81 -24.40
N GLN A 24 10.84 6.18 -23.74
CA GLN A 24 10.61 4.92 -23.09
C GLN A 24 9.52 5.23 -22.08
N GLN A 25 8.30 5.03 -22.48
CA GLN A 25 7.21 4.83 -21.59
C GLN A 25 7.57 3.53 -20.89
N GLU A 26 8.28 3.65 -19.75
CA GLU A 26 8.33 2.57 -18.79
C GLU A 26 6.89 2.12 -18.64
N LEU A 27 6.64 0.89 -19.04
CA LEU A 27 5.44 0.18 -18.66
C LEU A 27 5.51 0.11 -17.13
N VAL A 28 5.04 1.16 -16.45
CA VAL A 28 4.75 1.12 -15.03
C VAL A 28 3.64 0.09 -14.95
N THR A 29 4.03 -1.15 -14.75
CA THR A 29 3.13 -2.17 -14.25
C THR A 29 2.62 -1.56 -12.95
N GLU A 30 1.36 -1.17 -12.94
CA GLU A 30 0.70 -0.60 -11.77
C GLU A 30 0.79 -1.68 -10.70
N SER A 31 1.84 -1.64 -9.90
CA SER A 31 2.07 -2.61 -8.84
C SER A 31 0.95 -2.41 -7.82
N SER A 32 0.22 -3.46 -7.53
CA SER A 32 -0.83 -3.39 -6.52
C SER A 32 -0.21 -3.08 -5.15
N ILE A 33 -1.00 -2.52 -4.23
CA ILE A 33 -0.57 -2.34 -2.83
C ILE A 33 -0.08 -3.66 -2.23
N HIS A 34 -0.67 -4.78 -2.63
CA HIS A 34 -0.31 -6.12 -2.18
C HIS A 34 1.09 -6.54 -2.66
N ASP A 35 1.47 -6.19 -3.90
CA ASP A 35 2.82 -6.41 -4.42
C ASP A 35 3.85 -5.54 -3.71
N LEU A 36 3.49 -4.28 -3.41
CA LEU A 36 4.32 -3.39 -2.63
C LEU A 36 4.60 -3.98 -1.25
N LEU A 37 3.57 -4.40 -0.51
CA LEU A 37 3.71 -5.02 0.81
C LEU A 37 4.64 -6.23 0.76
N LYS A 38 4.42 -7.13 -0.20
CA LYS A 38 5.26 -8.32 -0.41
C LYS A 38 6.72 -7.95 -0.64
N SER A 39 6.99 -6.94 -1.47
CA SER A 39 8.35 -6.44 -1.74
C SER A 39 9.03 -5.86 -0.49
N LYS A 40 8.23 -5.42 0.47
CA LYS A 40 8.67 -4.86 1.75
C LYS A 40 8.67 -5.88 2.89
N GLY A 41 8.51 -7.17 2.59
CA GLY A 41 8.54 -8.23 3.61
C GLY A 41 7.31 -8.27 4.52
N LEU A 42 6.22 -7.64 4.08
CA LEU A 42 4.93 -7.63 4.78
C LEU A 42 3.93 -8.57 4.08
N PRO A 43 3.00 -9.18 4.81
CA PRO A 43 1.99 -10.04 4.22
C PRO A 43 1.01 -9.23 3.36
N VAL A 44 0.59 -9.83 2.25
CA VAL A 44 -0.27 -9.18 1.24
C VAL A 44 -1.67 -8.85 1.78
N GLY A 45 -2.14 -9.64 2.73
CA GLY A 45 -3.48 -9.51 3.32
C GLY A 45 -3.63 -8.41 4.37
N LEU A 46 -2.61 -7.56 4.60
CA LEU A 46 -2.73 -6.44 5.53
C LEU A 46 -3.74 -5.38 5.11
N PHE A 47 -3.99 -5.25 3.81
CA PHE A 47 -5.03 -4.37 3.28
C PHE A 47 -6.10 -5.16 2.56
N PRO A 48 -7.37 -4.69 2.57
CA PRO A 48 -8.46 -5.35 1.87
C PRO A 48 -8.31 -5.24 0.35
N LYS A 49 -9.09 -6.05 -0.38
CA LYS A 49 -9.14 -6.04 -1.86
C LYS A 49 -9.66 -4.73 -2.44
N GLU A 50 -10.44 -3.99 -1.67
CA GLU A 50 -11.12 -2.76 -2.08
C GLU A 50 -10.24 -1.52 -2.05
N VAL A 51 -8.91 -1.68 -1.97
CA VAL A 51 -7.97 -0.59 -2.19
C VAL A 51 -8.13 -0.05 -3.61
N GLU A 52 -8.39 1.23 -3.74
CA GLU A 52 -8.59 1.93 -5.01
C GLU A 52 -7.27 2.46 -5.56
N SER A 53 -6.46 3.04 -4.68
CA SER A 53 -5.14 3.57 -5.04
C SER A 53 -4.24 3.70 -3.81
N PHE A 54 -2.96 3.92 -4.05
CA PHE A 54 -2.00 4.24 -2.99
C PHE A 54 -0.91 5.17 -3.52
N THR A 55 -0.25 5.87 -2.62
CA THR A 55 0.92 6.70 -2.90
C THR A 55 2.03 6.36 -1.91
N LEU A 56 3.22 6.04 -2.40
CA LEU A 56 4.42 5.91 -1.59
C LEU A 56 5.34 7.08 -1.89
N TYR A 57 5.59 7.91 -0.88
CA TYR A 57 6.48 9.06 -0.97
C TYR A 57 7.94 8.66 -0.74
N ASP A 58 8.87 9.43 -1.24
CA ASP A 58 10.31 9.21 -1.04
C ASP A 58 10.74 9.23 0.44
N THR A 59 9.94 9.86 1.28
CA THR A 59 10.12 9.85 2.74
C THR A 59 9.78 8.54 3.42
N GLY A 60 9.18 7.59 2.68
CA GLY A 60 8.64 6.34 3.20
C GLY A 60 7.19 6.44 3.68
N LEU A 61 6.57 7.64 3.64
CA LEU A 61 5.14 7.78 3.94
C LEU A 61 4.32 7.05 2.87
N LEU A 62 3.48 6.14 3.31
CA LEU A 62 2.50 5.42 2.52
C LEU A 62 1.11 5.98 2.83
N GLU A 63 0.37 6.34 1.80
CA GLU A 63 -1.06 6.65 1.87
C GLU A 63 -1.83 5.63 1.03
N VAL A 64 -2.85 5.02 1.61
CA VAL A 64 -3.70 4.02 0.95
C VAL A 64 -5.14 4.51 0.97
N PHE A 65 -5.78 4.48 -0.19
CA PHE A 65 -7.15 4.96 -0.38
C PHE A 65 -8.07 3.79 -0.72
N LEU A 66 -9.15 3.67 0.05
CA LEU A 66 -10.24 2.73 -0.18
C LEU A 66 -11.44 3.48 -0.75
N ARG A 67 -12.32 2.77 -1.46
CA ARG A 67 -13.59 3.33 -1.95
C ARG A 67 -14.48 3.88 -0.85
N GLY A 68 -14.31 3.40 0.38
CA GLY A 68 -15.04 3.80 1.57
C GLY A 68 -14.50 3.08 2.79
N PRO A 69 -15.03 3.38 3.98
CA PRO A 69 -14.66 2.65 5.18
C PRO A 69 -14.92 1.15 5.01
N CYS A 70 -14.03 0.34 5.54
CA CYS A 70 -14.03 -1.11 5.37
C CYS A 70 -14.00 -1.82 6.72
N LEU A 71 -14.98 -2.68 6.95
CA LEU A 71 -14.99 -3.59 8.08
C LEU A 71 -14.62 -4.98 7.58
N THR A 72 -13.61 -5.58 8.18
CA THR A 72 -13.19 -6.95 7.86
C THR A 72 -12.88 -7.75 9.12
N LYS A 73 -12.52 -9.01 8.96
CA LYS A 73 -12.21 -9.88 10.09
C LYS A 73 -10.94 -10.67 9.81
N PHE A 74 -9.99 -10.56 10.72
CA PHE A 74 -8.85 -11.47 10.84
C PHE A 74 -9.08 -12.42 12.02
N ASP A 75 -8.37 -12.29 13.10
CA ASP A 75 -8.65 -12.93 14.38
C ASP A 75 -9.85 -12.23 15.07
N THR A 76 -9.79 -10.93 15.17
CA THR A 76 -10.88 -10.05 15.61
C THR A 76 -11.32 -9.14 14.46
N MET A 77 -12.32 -8.30 14.68
CA MET A 77 -12.76 -7.33 13.68
C MET A 77 -11.71 -6.23 13.51
N ALA A 78 -11.50 -5.82 12.28
CA ALA A 78 -10.65 -4.69 11.91
C ALA A 78 -11.45 -3.69 11.09
N PHE A 79 -11.27 -2.41 11.37
CA PHE A 79 -11.92 -1.31 10.69
C PHE A 79 -10.87 -0.40 10.05
N TYR A 80 -11.01 -0.20 8.75
CA TYR A 80 -10.22 0.72 7.97
C TYR A 80 -11.05 1.95 7.64
N GLU A 81 -10.49 3.12 7.90
CA GLU A 81 -11.03 4.36 7.33
C GLU A 81 -10.81 4.37 5.82
N SER A 82 -11.47 5.27 5.11
CA SER A 82 -11.27 5.42 3.65
C SER A 82 -9.86 5.85 3.26
N THR A 83 -9.09 6.38 4.20
CA THR A 83 -7.68 6.72 4.03
C THR A 83 -6.86 6.19 5.18
N ILE A 84 -5.83 5.41 4.86
CA ILE A 84 -4.87 4.89 5.83
C ILE A 84 -3.52 5.52 5.54
N ARG A 85 -2.78 5.91 6.59
CA ARG A 85 -1.42 6.43 6.51
C ARG A 85 -0.50 5.64 7.41
N ALA A 86 0.74 5.45 6.97
CA ALA A 86 1.80 4.85 7.78
C ALA A 86 3.18 5.15 7.17
N ASN A 87 4.22 5.07 7.97
CA ASN A 87 5.58 5.01 7.45
C ASN A 87 5.93 3.55 7.12
N LEU A 88 6.21 3.29 5.85
CA LEU A 88 6.56 1.97 5.34
C LEU A 88 8.07 1.79 5.31
N THR A 89 8.54 0.79 6.03
CA THR A 89 9.91 0.29 5.92
C THR A 89 9.91 -1.21 5.68
N TYR A 90 11.07 -1.83 5.50
CA TYR A 90 11.10 -3.28 5.34
C TYR A 90 10.63 -3.97 6.63
N GLY A 91 9.63 -4.82 6.53
CA GLY A 91 9.04 -5.56 7.64
C GLY A 91 8.14 -4.72 8.55
N SER A 92 7.90 -3.43 8.29
CA SER A 92 7.06 -2.65 9.21
C SER A 92 6.25 -1.54 8.57
N LEU A 93 5.09 -1.28 9.19
CA LEU A 93 4.28 -0.08 9.06
C LEU A 93 4.22 0.59 10.42
N THR A 94 4.76 1.80 10.54
CA THR A 94 4.81 2.54 11.81
C THR A 94 4.03 3.84 11.73
N GLY A 95 3.53 4.31 12.88
CA GLY A 95 2.69 5.50 12.92
C GLY A 95 1.41 5.34 12.10
N VAL A 96 0.76 4.18 12.21
CA VAL A 96 -0.44 3.85 11.46
C VAL A 96 -1.60 4.75 11.89
N GLU A 97 -2.29 5.32 10.93
CA GLU A 97 -3.52 6.08 11.09
C GLU A 97 -4.61 5.49 10.19
N GLY A 98 -5.86 5.54 10.64
CA GLY A 98 -7.00 5.06 9.87
C GLY A 98 -7.23 3.55 9.94
N LEU A 99 -6.58 2.84 10.88
CA LEU A 99 -6.81 1.43 11.17
C LEU A 99 -7.08 1.24 12.65
N SER A 100 -8.15 0.51 12.95
CA SER A 100 -8.52 0.12 14.31
C SER A 100 -8.85 -1.35 14.37
N GLN A 101 -8.62 -1.97 15.52
CA GLN A 101 -8.92 -3.35 15.79
C GLN A 101 -9.85 -3.46 16.99
N GLU A 102 -10.84 -4.36 16.91
CA GLU A 102 -11.71 -4.67 18.03
C GLU A 102 -10.97 -5.57 19.02
N GLU A 103 -10.94 -5.17 20.28
CA GLU A 103 -10.38 -5.93 21.38
C GLU A 103 -11.27 -5.76 22.61
N LEU A 104 -11.80 -6.86 23.13
CA LEU A 104 -12.70 -6.85 24.29
C LEU A 104 -13.87 -5.85 24.16
N PHE A 105 -14.50 -5.80 22.98
CA PHE A 105 -15.61 -4.88 22.64
C PHE A 105 -15.21 -3.40 22.51
N LEU A 106 -13.92 -3.09 22.54
CA LEU A 106 -13.39 -1.74 22.33
C LEU A 106 -12.69 -1.67 20.97
N TRP A 107 -12.85 -0.55 20.30
CA TRP A 107 -12.08 -0.24 19.09
C TRP A 107 -10.82 0.48 19.46
N LEU A 108 -9.68 -0.18 19.29
CA LEU A 108 -8.36 0.35 19.61
C LEU A 108 -7.62 0.69 18.32
N PRO A 109 -7.00 1.89 18.24
CA PRO A 109 -6.22 2.25 17.08
C PRO A 109 -4.96 1.38 17.00
N VAL A 110 -4.69 0.85 15.81
CA VAL A 110 -3.40 0.21 15.51
C VAL A 110 -2.37 1.33 15.32
N LYS A 111 -1.23 1.23 16.01
CA LYS A 111 -0.13 2.19 15.96
C LYS A 111 1.00 1.74 15.07
N ASP A 112 1.40 0.50 15.25
CA ASP A 112 2.48 -0.11 14.47
C ASP A 112 2.12 -1.56 14.11
N ILE A 113 2.66 -2.02 12.97
CA ILE A 113 2.57 -3.40 12.49
C ILE A 113 3.99 -3.83 12.13
N ILE A 114 4.49 -4.90 12.74
CA ILE A 114 5.89 -5.31 12.60
C ILE A 114 6.01 -6.81 12.37
N VAL A 115 6.77 -7.19 11.35
CA VAL A 115 7.27 -8.55 11.12
C VAL A 115 8.76 -8.54 11.41
N ASP A 116 9.12 -8.83 12.65
CA ASP A 116 10.53 -8.80 13.12
C ASP A 116 11.32 -9.98 12.55
N ASP A 117 10.79 -11.18 12.68
CA ASP A 117 11.37 -12.39 12.07
C ASP A 117 10.32 -13.12 11.22
N PRO A 118 10.43 -13.05 9.87
CA PRO A 118 9.49 -13.77 8.99
C PRO A 118 9.44 -15.29 9.22
N LYS A 119 10.51 -15.88 9.76
CA LYS A 119 10.57 -17.32 10.04
C LYS A 119 9.79 -17.70 11.30
N SER A 120 9.51 -16.75 12.18
CA SER A 120 8.71 -17.01 13.37
C SER A 120 7.25 -17.33 13.04
N GLY A 121 6.78 -16.93 11.85
CA GLY A 121 5.39 -17.02 11.45
C GLY A 121 4.47 -16.04 12.20
N LEU A 122 5.05 -15.04 12.87
CA LEU A 122 4.33 -14.08 13.70
C LEU A 122 4.43 -12.66 13.16
N ILE A 123 3.37 -11.90 13.39
CA ILE A 123 3.28 -10.46 13.15
C ILE A 123 2.80 -9.76 14.42
N LEU A 124 3.40 -8.65 14.74
CA LEU A 124 3.11 -7.85 15.93
C LEU A 124 2.25 -6.66 15.55
N PHE A 125 1.17 -6.45 16.30
CA PHE A 125 0.33 -5.26 16.25
C PHE A 125 0.46 -4.50 17.56
N ASP A 126 0.90 -3.26 17.50
CA ASP A 126 0.82 -2.32 18.61
C ASP A 126 -0.54 -1.63 18.57
N ILE A 127 -1.37 -1.86 19.59
CA ILE A 127 -2.69 -1.26 19.75
C ILE A 127 -2.72 -0.20 20.85
N GLY A 128 -1.55 0.34 21.18
CA GLY A 128 -1.35 1.43 22.13
C GLY A 128 -1.37 1.00 23.59
N LEU A 129 -2.26 0.11 23.99
CA LEU A 129 -2.35 -0.41 25.36
C LEU A 129 -1.61 -1.74 25.52
N ALA A 130 -1.38 -2.45 24.44
CA ALA A 130 -0.75 -3.76 24.41
C ALA A 130 -0.13 -4.05 23.05
N HIS A 131 0.76 -5.02 23.02
CA HIS A 131 1.27 -5.62 21.80
C HIS A 131 0.59 -6.97 21.60
N LYS A 132 -0.04 -7.15 20.46
CA LYS A 132 -0.73 -8.40 20.08
C LYS A 132 0.10 -9.13 19.03
N GLN A 133 0.44 -10.38 19.32
CA GLN A 133 1.07 -11.26 18.35
C GLN A 133 0.00 -12.11 17.65
N LEU A 134 0.03 -12.07 16.32
CA LEU A 134 -0.89 -12.81 15.46
C LEU A 134 -0.09 -13.73 14.53
N SER A 135 -0.74 -14.79 14.02
CA SER A 135 -0.14 -15.63 12.99
C SER A 135 -0.11 -14.89 11.66
N LEU A 136 1.02 -14.91 10.94
CA LEU A 136 1.14 -14.42 9.57
C LEU A 136 0.14 -15.10 8.64
N SER A 137 -0.28 -16.33 8.93
CA SER A 137 -1.26 -17.08 8.14
C SER A 137 -2.64 -16.41 8.07
N LEU A 138 -2.97 -15.52 9.00
CA LEU A 138 -4.20 -14.75 8.96
C LEU A 138 -4.20 -13.69 7.85
N PHE A 139 -3.03 -13.37 7.31
CA PHE A 139 -2.81 -12.29 6.35
C PHE A 139 -2.23 -12.78 5.01
N GLU A 140 -2.40 -14.08 4.70
CA GLU A 140 -1.92 -14.65 3.43
C GLU A 140 -2.70 -14.11 2.23
N ASP A 141 -3.99 -13.87 2.41
CA ASP A 141 -4.87 -13.36 1.36
C ASP A 141 -5.51 -12.03 1.76
N PRO A 142 -5.64 -11.07 0.83
CA PRO A 142 -6.39 -9.84 1.08
C PRO A 142 -7.85 -10.16 1.44
N PRO A 143 -8.35 -9.64 2.57
CA PRO A 143 -9.74 -9.86 2.96
C PRO A 143 -10.70 -9.03 2.13
N ASP A 144 -11.96 -9.48 2.07
CA ASP A 144 -13.06 -8.70 1.53
C ASP A 144 -13.64 -7.78 2.62
N CYS A 145 -14.06 -6.57 2.22
CA CYS A 145 -14.85 -5.71 3.09
C CYS A 145 -16.25 -6.33 3.28
N LYS A 146 -16.69 -6.41 4.51
CA LYS A 146 -18.08 -6.82 4.79
C LYS A 146 -19.01 -5.72 4.29
N SER A 147 -19.96 -6.07 3.44
CA SER A 147 -21.03 -5.16 3.06
C SER A 147 -21.78 -4.71 4.33
N GLU A 148 -21.92 -3.40 4.53
CA GLU A 148 -22.70 -2.84 5.63
C GLU A 148 -24.18 -3.23 5.50
N GLY A 149 -24.50 -4.39 6.03
CA GLY A 149 -25.87 -4.84 6.28
C GLY A 149 -26.27 -4.59 7.73
N GLY A 150 -25.96 -3.40 8.27
CA GLY A 150 -26.32 -3.02 9.64
C GLY A 150 -25.53 -1.79 10.07
N SER A 151 -26.24 -0.71 10.35
CA SER A 151 -25.70 0.52 10.90
C SER A 151 -24.96 0.25 12.21
N VAL A 152 -23.63 0.10 12.13
CA VAL A 152 -22.80 0.13 13.33
C VAL A 152 -22.66 1.60 13.71
N GLY A 153 -23.43 2.02 14.69
CA GLY A 153 -23.29 3.34 15.31
C GLY A 153 -21.91 3.46 15.94
N PHE A 154 -21.03 4.19 15.27
CA PHE A 154 -19.70 4.51 15.76
C PHE A 154 -19.83 5.52 16.91
N SER A 155 -19.89 5.05 18.16
CA SER A 155 -19.66 5.91 19.32
C SER A 155 -18.16 6.13 19.45
N ARG A 156 -17.69 7.25 18.94
CA ARG A 156 -16.36 7.77 19.20
C ARG A 156 -16.22 8.03 20.70
N VAL A 157 -15.45 7.21 21.40
CA VAL A 157 -14.99 7.55 22.73
C VAL A 157 -13.74 8.42 22.55
N LEU A 158 -13.88 9.69 22.91
CA LEU A 158 -12.81 10.68 23.03
C LEU A 158 -11.84 10.31 24.14
#